data_2460f16625ad6c5e240090589cdda597
#
_entry.id   2460f16625ad6c5e240090589cdda597
#
_cell.length_a   1.000
_cell.length_b   1.000
_cell.length_c   1.000
_cell.angle_alpha   90.00
_cell.angle_beta   90.00
_cell.angle_gamma   90.00
#
_symmetry.space_group_name_H-M   'P 1'
#
loop_
_entity.id
_entity.type
_entity.pdbx_description
1 polymer ?
#
loop_
_entity_poly.entity_id
_entity_poly.type
_entity_poly.pdbx_seq_one_letter_code
_entity_poly.pdbx_strand_id
1 'polypeptide(L)'
;MPLRLPDLLPAIELLKKENIFVMDDSRAHMQDIRPLKIVILNLMPLKITTETDLIRLLSNTPLQLEISFMKLKSHTPKNTPIEHMMMFYRDFEEMRNEKFDGMIITGAPVEQMNFEDVTYWPEMKDIFTWARTHVTSTLYICWAAQAGLYFHYGIPKYPLQKKMFGIFPQHTSEPQLPIFRGFDDVFMMPHSRHTEIHRDDIVRHPDLTLIAEGDECGVSMVMARGGREFFITGHLEYAPNTLDTEYRRDRGVRDDVEMPRHYYRNDDPSQPPMVTWRAHANLLYNNWINYYVYQETPYDINQIV
;
A
#
# COMPACT_ATOMS: atom_id res chain seq x y z
N MET A 1 16.69 -10.99 -7.87
CA MET A 1 17.10 -11.72 -6.65
C MET A 1 15.89 -11.81 -5.74
N PRO A 2 15.72 -12.88 -4.93
CA PRO A 2 14.48 -13.14 -4.23
C PRO A 2 14.31 -12.31 -2.96
N LEU A 3 13.05 -12.20 -2.51
CA LEU A 3 12.68 -11.65 -1.22
C LEU A 3 13.26 -12.46 -0.07
N ARG A 4 13.89 -11.78 0.88
CA ARG A 4 14.23 -12.34 2.18
C ARG A 4 13.03 -12.16 3.11
N LEU A 5 12.46 -13.26 3.57
CA LEU A 5 11.28 -13.28 4.44
C LEU A 5 11.61 -13.97 5.76
N PRO A 6 10.95 -13.60 6.86
CA PRO A 6 11.03 -14.35 8.10
C PRO A 6 10.68 -15.82 7.87
N ASP A 7 11.47 -16.73 8.44
CA ASP A 7 11.18 -18.17 8.37
C ASP A 7 9.77 -18.45 8.90
N LEU A 8 9.09 -19.44 8.29
CA LEU A 8 7.73 -19.85 8.64
C LEU A 8 6.60 -18.82 8.36
N LEU A 9 6.86 -17.73 7.65
CA LEU A 9 5.79 -16.83 7.24
C LEU A 9 4.81 -17.56 6.32
N PRO A 10 3.48 -17.58 6.62
CA PRO A 10 2.48 -18.30 5.83
C PRO A 10 2.47 -17.95 4.34
N ALA A 11 2.79 -16.70 4.00
CA ALA A 11 2.89 -16.25 2.62
C ALA A 11 3.91 -17.06 1.78
N ILE A 12 4.98 -17.58 2.39
CA ILE A 12 6.05 -18.32 1.68
C ILE A 12 5.46 -19.53 0.92
N GLU A 13 4.62 -20.32 1.58
CA GLU A 13 4.03 -21.52 0.98
C GLU A 13 3.07 -21.19 -0.17
N LEU A 14 2.32 -20.10 -0.04
CA LEU A 14 1.42 -19.65 -1.09
C LEU A 14 2.20 -19.12 -2.30
N LEU A 15 3.21 -18.30 -2.08
CA LEU A 15 4.05 -17.72 -3.13
C LEU A 15 4.83 -18.80 -3.89
N LYS A 16 5.34 -19.83 -3.21
CA LYS A 16 5.95 -20.99 -3.87
C LYS A 16 4.99 -21.72 -4.81
N LYS A 17 3.70 -21.86 -4.42
CA LYS A 17 2.66 -22.46 -5.28
C LYS A 17 2.36 -21.58 -6.50
N GLU A 18 2.55 -20.28 -6.40
CA GLU A 18 2.40 -19.32 -7.52
C GLU A 18 3.67 -19.23 -8.39
N ASN A 19 4.69 -20.09 -8.17
CA ASN A 19 6.01 -20.06 -8.83
C ASN A 19 6.77 -18.73 -8.60
N ILE A 20 6.50 -18.05 -7.49
CA ILE A 20 7.23 -16.85 -7.08
C ILE A 20 8.40 -17.29 -6.20
N PHE A 21 9.61 -16.90 -6.59
CA PHE A 21 10.81 -17.27 -5.86
C PHE A 21 11.00 -16.38 -4.64
N VAL A 22 10.99 -16.99 -3.47
CA VAL A 22 11.28 -16.35 -2.17
C VAL A 22 12.49 -17.03 -1.54
N MET A 23 13.27 -16.27 -0.79
CA MET A 23 14.47 -16.73 -0.09
C MET A 23 14.20 -16.76 1.41
N ASP A 24 14.57 -17.84 2.07
CA ASP A 24 14.60 -17.88 3.53
C ASP A 24 15.83 -17.16 4.08
N ASP A 25 15.80 -16.85 5.37
CA ASP A 25 16.83 -16.10 6.06
C ASP A 25 18.21 -16.78 5.98
N SER A 26 18.23 -18.10 6.08
CA SER A 26 19.48 -18.90 6.07
C SER A 26 20.22 -18.79 4.73
N ARG A 27 19.50 -18.79 3.63
CA ARG A 27 20.07 -18.66 2.28
C ARG A 27 20.51 -17.22 2.00
N ALA A 28 19.77 -16.23 2.49
CA ALA A 28 20.10 -14.81 2.31
C ALA A 28 21.44 -14.42 2.96
N HIS A 29 21.76 -14.96 4.13
CA HIS A 29 23.01 -14.71 4.83
C HIS A 29 24.28 -15.22 4.09
N MET A 30 24.13 -16.08 3.11
CA MET A 30 25.26 -16.57 2.30
C MET A 30 25.61 -15.66 1.12
N GLN A 31 24.92 -14.55 0.95
CA GLN A 31 25.16 -13.58 -0.12
C GLN A 31 25.74 -12.28 0.45
N ASP A 32 26.88 -11.84 -0.06
CA ASP A 32 27.56 -10.59 0.34
C ASP A 32 26.96 -9.36 -0.33
N ILE A 33 25.63 -9.16 -0.19
CA ILE A 33 24.89 -8.05 -0.78
C ILE A 33 24.01 -7.44 0.31
N ARG A 34 24.10 -6.12 0.50
CA ARG A 34 23.17 -5.41 1.37
C ARG A 34 21.74 -5.46 0.81
N PRO A 35 20.79 -6.13 1.46
CA PRO A 35 19.41 -6.07 1.06
C PRO A 35 18.83 -4.68 1.33
N LEU A 36 17.83 -4.27 0.54
CA LEU A 36 17.02 -3.10 0.85
C LEU A 36 16.05 -3.47 1.97
N LYS A 37 16.04 -2.67 3.02
CA LYS A 37 15.13 -2.86 4.16
C LYS A 37 13.80 -2.18 3.89
N ILE A 38 12.73 -2.95 3.80
CA ILE A 38 11.37 -2.45 3.61
C ILE A 38 10.55 -2.76 4.85
N VAL A 39 9.96 -1.73 5.45
CA VAL A 39 9.03 -1.90 6.57
C VAL A 39 7.58 -1.71 6.10
N ILE A 40 6.69 -2.60 6.54
CA ILE A 40 5.25 -2.55 6.22
C ILE A 40 4.47 -2.35 7.52
N LEU A 41 3.88 -1.17 7.69
CA LEU A 41 2.87 -0.91 8.72
C LEU A 41 1.52 -1.40 8.19
N ASN A 42 1.13 -2.59 8.63
CA ASN A 42 -0.09 -3.23 8.16
C ASN A 42 -1.26 -2.93 9.11
N LEU A 43 -2.15 -2.02 8.69
CA LEU A 43 -3.34 -1.61 9.44
C LEU A 43 -4.60 -2.38 9.02
N MET A 44 -4.51 -3.21 7.98
CA MET A 44 -5.65 -3.97 7.46
C MET A 44 -6.13 -5.03 8.46
N PRO A 45 -7.45 -5.31 8.48
CA PRO A 45 -8.02 -6.30 9.42
C PRO A 45 -7.60 -7.74 9.11
N LEU A 46 -7.41 -8.10 7.83
CA LEU A 46 -6.97 -9.41 7.37
C LEU A 46 -5.48 -9.36 7.02
N LYS A 47 -4.63 -9.31 8.06
CA LYS A 47 -3.19 -9.08 7.90
C LYS A 47 -2.50 -10.08 7.01
N ILE A 48 -2.73 -11.38 7.19
CA ILE A 48 -2.09 -12.45 6.43
C ILE A 48 -2.38 -12.33 4.91
N THR A 49 -3.61 -11.95 4.56
CA THR A 49 -3.99 -11.70 3.16
C THR A 49 -3.22 -10.50 2.60
N THR A 50 -3.22 -9.39 3.32
CA THR A 50 -2.53 -8.16 2.91
C THR A 50 -1.01 -8.36 2.81
N GLU A 51 -0.41 -9.10 3.74
CA GLU A 51 1.00 -9.53 3.67
C GLU A 51 1.30 -10.23 2.35
N THR A 52 0.49 -11.24 2.03
CA THR A 52 0.65 -12.02 0.80
C THR A 52 0.52 -11.16 -0.45
N ASP A 53 -0.46 -10.27 -0.48
CA ASP A 53 -0.71 -9.39 -1.62
C ASP A 53 0.45 -8.41 -1.86
N LEU A 54 0.95 -7.78 -0.80
CA LEU A 54 2.10 -6.87 -0.88
C LEU A 54 3.40 -7.61 -1.23
N ILE A 55 3.66 -8.75 -0.59
CA ILE A 55 4.86 -9.54 -0.85
C ILE A 55 4.88 -10.03 -2.30
N ARG A 56 3.73 -10.42 -2.86
CA ARG A 56 3.62 -10.82 -4.27
C ARG A 56 4.10 -9.71 -5.21
N LEU A 57 3.74 -8.45 -4.97
CA LEU A 57 4.16 -7.31 -5.78
C LEU A 57 5.63 -6.96 -5.55
N LEU A 58 6.08 -6.97 -4.29
CA LEU A 58 7.47 -6.69 -3.94
C LEU A 58 8.44 -7.77 -4.44
N SER A 59 7.96 -9.00 -4.70
CA SER A 59 8.80 -10.10 -5.23
C SER A 59 9.20 -9.94 -6.70
N ASN A 60 8.55 -9.04 -7.44
CA ASN A 60 8.80 -8.85 -8.87
C ASN A 60 9.98 -7.89 -9.16
N THR A 61 11.05 -8.00 -8.40
CA THR A 61 12.29 -7.21 -8.57
C THR A 61 13.51 -8.12 -8.54
N PRO A 62 14.60 -7.80 -9.29
CA PRO A 62 15.87 -8.49 -9.15
C PRO A 62 16.64 -8.09 -7.88
N LEU A 63 16.23 -7.04 -7.17
CA LEU A 63 16.89 -6.56 -5.97
C LEU A 63 16.55 -7.45 -4.77
N GLN A 64 17.47 -7.60 -3.84
CA GLN A 64 17.23 -8.30 -2.59
C GLN A 64 16.51 -7.37 -1.61
N LEU A 65 15.32 -7.79 -1.14
CA LEU A 65 14.53 -7.06 -0.17
C LEU A 65 14.46 -7.84 1.15
N GLU A 66 14.63 -7.14 2.26
CA GLU A 66 14.38 -7.62 3.61
C GLU A 66 13.09 -6.97 4.12
N ILE A 67 12.06 -7.78 4.34
CA ILE A 67 10.74 -7.30 4.74
C ILE A 67 10.57 -7.42 6.26
N SER A 68 10.19 -6.32 6.89
CA SER A 68 9.80 -6.25 8.31
C SER A 68 8.35 -5.78 8.42
N PHE A 69 7.58 -6.41 9.32
CA PHE A 69 6.22 -5.98 9.60
C PHE A 69 6.16 -5.17 10.90
N MET A 70 5.53 -4.00 10.81
CA MET A 70 5.25 -3.12 11.94
C MET A 70 3.78 -3.20 12.32
N LYS A 71 3.47 -3.21 13.61
CA LYS A 71 2.13 -3.07 14.18
C LYS A 71 2.06 -1.88 15.11
N LEU A 72 0.85 -1.41 15.35
CA LEU A 72 0.56 -0.41 16.38
C LEU A 72 0.49 -1.09 17.75
N LYS A 73 1.13 -0.50 18.75
CA LYS A 73 1.02 -0.93 20.14
C LYS A 73 -0.34 -0.58 20.73
N SER A 74 -0.90 0.57 20.31
CA SER A 74 -2.19 1.08 20.77
C SER A 74 -3.40 0.37 20.15
N HIS A 75 -3.19 -0.60 19.24
CA HIS A 75 -4.28 -1.32 18.57
C HIS A 75 -4.03 -2.83 18.51
N THR A 76 -4.96 -3.60 19.07
CA THR A 76 -4.92 -5.07 19.00
C THR A 76 -5.78 -5.57 17.84
N PRO A 77 -5.22 -6.26 16.84
CA PRO A 77 -5.98 -6.81 15.73
C PRO A 77 -6.93 -7.92 16.20
N LYS A 78 -8.19 -7.89 15.71
CA LYS A 78 -9.22 -8.86 16.11
C LYS A 78 -9.27 -10.10 15.21
N ASN A 79 -8.79 -9.98 13.97
CA ASN A 79 -8.98 -10.99 12.91
C ASN A 79 -7.66 -11.71 12.53
N THR A 80 -6.62 -11.57 13.34
CA THR A 80 -5.32 -12.23 13.11
C THR A 80 -4.92 -12.97 14.38
N PRO A 81 -4.48 -14.23 14.28
CA PRO A 81 -4.00 -15.00 15.44
C PRO A 81 -2.89 -14.26 16.18
N ILE A 82 -2.94 -14.30 17.51
CA ILE A 82 -1.96 -13.60 18.36
C ILE A 82 -0.55 -14.16 18.16
N GLU A 83 -0.45 -15.47 17.94
CA GLU A 83 0.81 -16.17 17.68
C GLU A 83 1.48 -15.63 16.42
N HIS A 84 0.69 -15.38 15.36
CA HIS A 84 1.18 -14.77 14.12
C HIS A 84 1.72 -13.37 14.38
N MET A 85 0.98 -12.56 15.16
CA MET A 85 1.40 -11.21 15.51
C MET A 85 2.68 -11.19 16.34
N MET A 86 2.82 -12.11 17.29
CA MET A 86 4.01 -12.21 18.13
C MET A 86 5.24 -12.71 17.36
N MET A 87 5.04 -13.55 16.35
CA MET A 87 6.13 -14.16 15.57
C MET A 87 6.67 -13.23 14.49
N PHE A 88 5.82 -12.46 13.84
CA PHE A 88 6.18 -11.74 12.61
C PHE A 88 6.12 -10.21 12.72
N TYR A 89 5.45 -9.66 13.74
CA TYR A 89 5.27 -8.22 13.88
C TYR A 89 6.05 -7.65 15.05
N ARG A 90 6.66 -6.50 14.81
CA ARG A 90 7.35 -5.71 15.83
C ARG A 90 6.57 -4.43 16.11
N ASP A 91 6.61 -3.96 17.34
CA ASP A 91 6.04 -2.66 17.72
C ASP A 91 6.91 -1.50 17.18
N PHE A 92 6.31 -0.34 16.94
CA PHE A 92 7.04 0.86 16.50
C PHE A 92 8.21 1.19 17.43
N GLU A 93 8.03 1.10 18.76
CA GLU A 93 9.09 1.40 19.73
C GLU A 93 10.32 0.50 19.60
N GLU A 94 10.14 -0.75 19.17
CA GLU A 94 11.25 -1.70 18.92
C GLU A 94 12.05 -1.34 17.66
N MET A 95 11.42 -0.62 16.73
CA MET A 95 11.97 -0.26 15.43
C MET A 95 12.41 1.20 15.36
N ARG A 96 12.13 2.00 16.36
CA ARG A 96 12.27 3.46 16.38
C ARG A 96 13.68 3.97 16.02
N ASN A 97 14.71 3.21 16.39
CA ASN A 97 16.11 3.57 16.13
C ASN A 97 16.67 2.97 14.85
N GLU A 98 15.86 2.22 14.11
CA GLU A 98 16.26 1.63 12.84
C GLU A 98 15.92 2.57 11.67
N LYS A 99 16.67 2.43 10.58
CA LYS A 99 16.41 3.12 9.32
C LYS A 99 16.04 2.11 8.24
N PHE A 100 15.20 2.53 7.32
CA PHE A 100 14.66 1.69 6.26
C PHE A 100 14.80 2.38 4.90
N ASP A 101 15.04 1.59 3.86
CA ASP A 101 15.12 2.09 2.50
C ASP A 101 13.72 2.45 1.97
N GLY A 102 12.69 1.67 2.36
CA GLY A 102 11.31 1.96 1.98
C GLY A 102 10.31 1.60 3.07
N MET A 103 9.15 2.24 3.03
CA MET A 103 8.03 1.96 3.92
C MET A 103 6.72 1.87 3.14
N ILE A 104 5.86 0.94 3.53
CA ILE A 104 4.47 0.88 3.06
C ILE A 104 3.56 1.00 4.26
N ILE A 105 2.58 1.91 4.19
CA ILE A 105 1.55 2.07 5.20
C ILE A 105 0.21 1.74 4.54
N THR A 106 -0.45 0.67 4.99
CA THR A 106 -1.68 0.18 4.37
C THR A 106 -2.90 0.98 4.76
N GLY A 107 -4.00 0.77 4.05
CA GLY A 107 -5.32 1.24 4.44
C GLY A 107 -5.78 0.68 5.80
N ALA A 108 -6.84 1.28 6.33
CA ALA A 108 -7.50 0.87 7.56
C ALA A 108 -9.01 1.06 7.46
N PRO A 109 -9.86 0.21 8.07
CA PRO A 109 -11.32 0.27 7.96
C PRO A 109 -11.93 1.33 8.90
N VAL A 110 -11.34 2.52 8.98
CA VAL A 110 -11.74 3.64 9.86
C VAL A 110 -11.95 4.93 9.07
N GLU A 111 -12.12 4.85 7.77
CA GLU A 111 -12.16 6.00 6.86
C GLU A 111 -13.33 6.97 7.09
N GLN A 112 -14.44 6.48 7.68
CA GLN A 112 -15.60 7.32 7.99
C GLN A 112 -15.46 8.09 9.33
N MET A 113 -14.45 7.75 10.15
CA MET A 113 -14.13 8.49 11.37
C MET A 113 -13.30 9.72 11.06
N ASN A 114 -13.43 10.81 11.85
CA ASN A 114 -12.43 11.87 11.79
C ASN A 114 -11.08 11.29 12.24
N PHE A 115 -9.98 11.85 11.74
CA PHE A 115 -8.67 11.31 12.08
C PHE A 115 -8.38 11.37 13.58
N GLU A 116 -8.78 12.46 14.24
CA GLU A 116 -8.61 12.68 15.67
C GLU A 116 -9.43 11.71 16.55
N ASP A 117 -10.50 11.15 16.00
CA ASP A 117 -11.37 10.18 16.71
C ASP A 117 -10.83 8.75 16.60
N VAL A 118 -9.82 8.52 15.74
CA VAL A 118 -9.17 7.21 15.62
C VAL A 118 -8.28 6.95 16.83
N THR A 119 -8.55 5.87 17.57
CA THR A 119 -7.90 5.58 18.86
C THR A 119 -6.37 5.53 18.80
N TYR A 120 -5.82 5.11 17.68
CA TYR A 120 -4.37 5.02 17.46
C TYR A 120 -3.79 6.23 16.69
N TRP A 121 -4.55 7.30 16.50
CA TRP A 121 -4.09 8.49 15.81
C TRP A 121 -2.84 9.14 16.41
N PRO A 122 -2.69 9.23 17.75
CA PRO A 122 -1.44 9.74 18.34
C PRO A 122 -0.20 8.96 17.90
N GLU A 123 -0.27 7.62 17.92
CA GLU A 123 0.83 6.75 17.51
C GLU A 123 1.11 6.88 15.99
N MET A 124 0.06 7.03 15.16
CA MET A 124 0.23 7.28 13.73
C MET A 124 0.99 8.57 13.45
N LYS A 125 0.70 9.65 14.19
CA LYS A 125 1.44 10.93 14.04
C LYS A 125 2.93 10.78 14.36
N ASP A 126 3.26 10.00 15.39
CA ASP A 126 4.64 9.72 15.74
C ASP A 126 5.35 8.92 14.63
N ILE A 127 4.68 7.90 14.09
CA ILE A 127 5.20 7.10 12.97
C ILE A 127 5.36 7.95 11.70
N PHE A 128 4.40 8.79 11.36
CA PHE A 128 4.48 9.69 10.20
C PHE A 128 5.67 10.66 10.32
N THR A 129 5.86 11.23 11.50
CA THR A 129 6.99 12.12 11.78
C THR A 129 8.32 11.36 11.69
N TRP A 130 8.40 10.17 12.28
CA TRP A 130 9.56 9.29 12.24
C TRP A 130 9.91 8.86 10.82
N ALA A 131 8.93 8.49 10.02
CA ALA A 131 9.15 8.04 8.64
C ALA A 131 9.90 9.08 7.80
N ARG A 132 9.64 10.38 8.00
CA ARG A 132 10.31 11.46 7.27
C ARG A 132 11.82 11.55 7.46
N THR A 133 12.35 10.99 8.54
CA THR A 133 13.77 11.07 8.91
C THR A 133 14.46 9.70 8.95
N HIS A 134 13.69 8.60 8.90
CA HIS A 134 14.20 7.25 9.02
C HIS A 134 13.93 6.38 7.79
N VAL A 135 13.17 6.89 6.81
CA VAL A 135 12.79 6.16 5.61
C VAL A 135 13.11 6.99 4.36
N THR A 136 13.72 6.37 3.35
CA THR A 136 14.01 7.07 2.08
C THR A 136 12.75 7.39 1.30
N SER A 137 11.86 6.40 1.10
CA SER A 137 10.58 6.62 0.39
C SER A 137 9.44 5.84 1.03
N THR A 138 8.27 6.47 1.16
CA THR A 138 7.07 5.88 1.80
C THR A 138 5.90 5.86 0.82
N LEU A 139 5.27 4.67 0.67
CA LEU A 139 3.97 4.50 0.01
C LEU A 139 2.86 4.49 1.06
N TYR A 140 1.94 5.43 0.96
CA TYR A 140 0.71 5.49 1.75
C TYR A 140 -0.46 4.99 0.90
N ILE A 141 -1.23 4.02 1.39
CA ILE A 141 -2.31 3.38 0.64
C ILE A 141 -3.67 3.67 1.27
N CYS A 142 -4.65 4.07 0.46
CA CYS A 142 -6.06 4.28 0.80
C CYS A 142 -6.24 5.21 2.01
N TRP A 143 -6.74 4.72 3.15
CA TRP A 143 -6.89 5.53 4.36
C TRP A 143 -5.57 6.18 4.80
N ALA A 144 -4.47 5.44 4.76
CA ALA A 144 -3.16 6.00 5.11
C ALA A 144 -2.74 7.12 4.18
N ALA A 145 -3.09 7.06 2.88
CA ALA A 145 -2.84 8.16 1.95
C ALA A 145 -3.59 9.44 2.37
N GLN A 146 -4.86 9.32 2.72
CA GLN A 146 -5.64 10.45 3.21
C GLN A 146 -5.12 10.97 4.57
N ALA A 147 -4.76 10.05 5.48
CA ALA A 147 -4.22 10.38 6.79
C ALA A 147 -2.85 11.10 6.70
N GLY A 148 -1.97 10.63 5.82
CA GLY A 148 -0.68 11.25 5.57
C GLY A 148 -0.81 12.63 4.91
N LEU A 149 -1.68 12.78 3.92
CA LEU A 149 -2.00 14.08 3.30
C LEU A 149 -2.57 15.06 4.32
N TYR A 150 -3.47 14.61 5.18
CA TYR A 150 -4.02 15.45 6.26
C TYR A 150 -2.95 15.87 7.26
N PHE A 151 -2.18 14.91 7.78
CA PHE A 151 -1.19 15.19 8.83
C PHE A 151 -0.05 16.07 8.34
N HIS A 152 0.49 15.81 7.15
CA HIS A 152 1.68 16.48 6.65
C HIS A 152 1.39 17.79 5.90
N TYR A 153 0.20 17.89 5.28
CA TYR A 153 -0.12 18.96 4.33
C TYR A 153 -1.45 19.65 4.62
N GLY A 154 -2.17 19.21 5.65
CA GLY A 154 -3.46 19.81 6.02
C GLY A 154 -4.59 19.54 5.00
N ILE A 155 -4.43 18.57 4.11
CA ILE A 155 -5.43 18.23 3.08
C ILE A 155 -6.57 17.44 3.73
N PRO A 156 -7.82 17.96 3.73
CA PRO A 156 -8.94 17.27 4.33
C PRO A 156 -9.43 16.10 3.45
N LYS A 157 -10.15 15.17 4.05
CA LYS A 157 -10.94 14.18 3.32
C LYS A 157 -12.42 14.57 3.33
N TYR A 158 -13.14 14.15 2.29
CA TYR A 158 -14.56 14.45 2.12
C TYR A 158 -15.37 13.16 2.01
N PRO A 159 -16.58 13.08 2.61
CA PRO A 159 -17.43 11.91 2.47
C PRO A 159 -18.00 11.81 1.06
N LEU A 160 -17.98 10.62 0.49
CA LEU A 160 -18.68 10.30 -0.75
C LEU A 160 -20.17 10.04 -0.46
N GLN A 161 -21.05 10.42 -1.38
CA GLN A 161 -22.47 10.09 -1.30
C GLN A 161 -22.73 8.59 -1.41
N LYS A 162 -21.92 7.89 -2.21
CA LYS A 162 -21.92 6.44 -2.39
C LYS A 162 -20.50 5.92 -2.31
N LYS A 163 -20.35 4.68 -1.86
CA LYS A 163 -19.06 4.00 -1.84
C LYS A 163 -18.45 3.98 -3.24
N MET A 164 -17.21 4.43 -3.37
CA MET A 164 -16.40 4.22 -4.57
C MET A 164 -15.93 2.76 -4.55
N PHE A 165 -16.56 1.91 -5.36
CA PHE A 165 -16.37 0.48 -5.29
C PHE A 165 -16.28 -0.15 -6.68
N GLY A 166 -15.12 -0.67 -7.05
CA GLY A 166 -14.89 -1.26 -8.37
C GLY A 166 -13.49 -1.00 -8.92
N ILE A 167 -13.35 -1.16 -10.23
CA ILE A 167 -12.12 -0.94 -10.98
C ILE A 167 -12.33 0.28 -11.88
N PHE A 168 -11.50 1.30 -11.74
CA PHE A 168 -11.67 2.56 -12.45
C PHE A 168 -10.47 2.88 -13.32
N PRO A 169 -10.70 3.40 -14.54
CA PRO A 169 -9.63 3.89 -15.40
C PRO A 169 -8.97 5.13 -14.77
N GLN A 170 -7.67 5.17 -14.86
CA GLN A 170 -6.81 6.26 -14.40
C GLN A 170 -6.00 6.79 -15.58
N HIS A 171 -5.70 8.06 -15.56
CA HIS A 171 -4.69 8.67 -16.44
C HIS A 171 -3.65 9.40 -15.60
N THR A 172 -2.43 9.47 -16.11
CA THR A 172 -1.35 10.21 -15.46
C THR A 172 -1.25 11.61 -16.01
N SER A 173 -1.06 12.59 -15.10
CA SER A 173 -0.77 13.99 -15.45
C SER A 173 0.73 14.20 -15.74
N GLU A 174 1.58 13.26 -15.31
CA GLU A 174 3.04 13.36 -15.33
C GLU A 174 3.68 12.07 -15.88
N PRO A 175 3.42 11.72 -17.18
CA PRO A 175 3.85 10.44 -17.75
C PRO A 175 5.38 10.25 -17.80
N GLN A 176 6.15 11.32 -17.72
CA GLN A 176 7.61 11.28 -17.70
C GLN A 176 8.20 10.87 -16.34
N LEU A 177 7.41 10.86 -15.27
CA LEU A 177 7.91 10.43 -13.96
C LEU A 177 8.34 8.95 -13.98
N PRO A 178 9.47 8.60 -13.37
CA PRO A 178 9.96 7.22 -13.35
C PRO A 178 8.97 6.21 -12.76
N ILE A 179 8.06 6.65 -11.88
CA ILE A 179 7.01 5.79 -11.30
C ILE A 179 6.08 5.21 -12.37
N PHE A 180 5.87 5.91 -13.48
CA PHE A 180 5.00 5.51 -14.60
C PHE A 180 5.77 4.87 -15.76
N ARG A 181 7.06 4.57 -15.59
CA ARG A 181 7.83 3.93 -16.67
C ARG A 181 7.20 2.59 -17.08
N GLY A 182 6.82 2.48 -18.34
CA GLY A 182 6.16 1.30 -18.92
C GLY A 182 4.65 1.24 -18.72
N PHE A 183 4.05 2.28 -18.14
CA PHE A 183 2.60 2.40 -18.08
C PHE A 183 2.01 2.75 -19.45
N ASP A 184 0.78 2.30 -19.68
CA ASP A 184 -0.07 2.77 -20.76
C ASP A 184 -0.66 4.14 -20.40
N ASP A 185 -1.19 4.87 -21.40
CA ASP A 185 -1.84 6.18 -21.19
C ASP A 185 -3.02 6.09 -20.23
N VAL A 186 -3.69 4.94 -20.21
CA VAL A 186 -4.78 4.60 -19.28
C VAL A 186 -4.45 3.30 -18.57
N PHE A 187 -4.55 3.32 -17.25
CA PHE A 187 -4.38 2.12 -16.43
C PHE A 187 -5.55 1.93 -15.46
N MET A 188 -5.79 0.70 -15.06
CA MET A 188 -6.92 0.37 -14.19
C MET A 188 -6.46 0.27 -12.74
N MET A 189 -7.28 0.81 -11.81
CA MET A 189 -7.00 0.76 -10.37
C MET A 189 -8.25 0.36 -9.59
N PRO A 190 -8.16 -0.64 -8.68
CA PRO A 190 -9.22 -0.95 -7.74
C PRO A 190 -9.42 0.14 -6.70
N HIS A 191 -10.68 0.44 -6.39
CA HIS A 191 -11.09 1.32 -5.30
C HIS A 191 -12.15 0.65 -4.43
N SER A 192 -12.03 0.85 -3.11
CA SER A 192 -13.03 0.50 -2.11
C SER A 192 -12.97 1.52 -0.98
N ARG A 193 -13.70 2.63 -1.09
CA ARG A 193 -13.63 3.73 -0.13
C ARG A 193 -14.92 4.53 -0.03
N HIS A 194 -15.18 5.14 1.13
CA HIS A 194 -16.32 6.02 1.43
C HIS A 194 -15.93 7.49 1.51
N THR A 195 -14.65 7.81 1.30
CA THR A 195 -14.13 9.19 1.35
C THR A 195 -13.24 9.47 0.15
N GLU A 196 -13.06 10.75 -0.15
CA GLU A 196 -12.22 11.22 -1.25
C GLU A 196 -11.36 12.42 -0.85
N ILE A 197 -10.40 12.74 -1.70
CA ILE A 197 -9.61 13.98 -1.67
C ILE A 197 -10.03 14.81 -2.87
N HIS A 198 -10.26 16.10 -2.67
CA HIS A 198 -10.59 16.98 -3.78
C HIS A 198 -9.33 17.40 -4.55
N ARG A 199 -9.45 17.38 -5.88
CA ARG A 199 -8.39 17.77 -6.81
C ARG A 199 -7.84 19.17 -6.52
N ASP A 200 -8.72 20.11 -6.26
CA ASP A 200 -8.38 21.51 -6.01
C ASP A 200 -7.50 21.70 -4.78
N ASP A 201 -7.67 20.89 -3.74
CA ASP A 201 -6.85 20.94 -2.53
C ASP A 201 -5.42 20.50 -2.82
N ILE A 202 -5.26 19.48 -3.69
CA ILE A 202 -3.93 19.01 -4.10
C ILE A 202 -3.23 20.03 -5.00
N VAL A 203 -3.90 20.48 -6.06
CA VAL A 203 -3.29 21.36 -7.08
C VAL A 203 -2.91 22.74 -6.53
N ARG A 204 -3.62 23.23 -5.52
CA ARG A 204 -3.29 24.50 -4.85
C ARG A 204 -2.14 24.40 -3.85
N HIS A 205 -1.79 23.21 -3.41
CA HIS A 205 -0.73 23.03 -2.43
C HIS A 205 0.66 23.00 -3.11
N PRO A 206 1.59 23.90 -2.76
CA PRO A 206 2.87 24.06 -3.47
C PRO A 206 3.81 22.85 -3.39
N ASP A 207 3.68 22.03 -2.35
CA ASP A 207 4.55 20.88 -2.10
C ASP A 207 3.95 19.56 -2.60
N LEU A 208 2.76 19.57 -3.21
CA LEU A 208 2.08 18.39 -3.71
C LEU A 208 2.03 18.40 -5.24
N THR A 209 2.23 17.23 -5.82
CA THR A 209 2.06 17.00 -7.25
C THR A 209 0.99 15.94 -7.46
N LEU A 210 -0.12 16.32 -8.12
CA LEU A 210 -1.10 15.35 -8.60
C LEU A 210 -0.47 14.58 -9.76
N ILE A 211 -0.30 13.27 -9.61
CA ILE A 211 0.39 12.45 -10.63
C ILE A 211 -0.53 11.48 -11.35
N ALA A 212 -1.68 11.11 -10.77
CA ALA A 212 -2.73 10.38 -11.47
C ALA A 212 -4.11 10.66 -10.89
N GLU A 213 -5.11 10.65 -11.76
CA GLU A 213 -6.52 10.81 -11.43
C GLU A 213 -7.40 10.01 -12.41
N GLY A 214 -8.66 9.76 -12.05
CA GLY A 214 -9.65 9.18 -12.94
C GLY A 214 -10.92 10.01 -12.98
N ASP A 215 -11.60 10.06 -14.13
CA ASP A 215 -12.80 10.88 -14.31
C ASP A 215 -13.93 10.51 -13.33
N GLU A 216 -14.03 9.23 -12.98
CA GLU A 216 -15.05 8.71 -12.08
C GLU A 216 -14.63 8.66 -10.62
N CYS A 217 -13.35 8.45 -10.34
CA CYS A 217 -12.86 8.23 -8.98
C CYS A 217 -12.02 9.39 -8.43
N GLY A 218 -11.78 10.44 -9.24
CA GLY A 218 -11.05 11.63 -8.81
C GLY A 218 -9.57 11.35 -8.54
N VAL A 219 -9.00 12.05 -7.56
CA VAL A 219 -7.58 11.94 -7.18
C VAL A 219 -7.24 10.52 -6.79
N SER A 220 -6.27 9.93 -7.48
CA SER A 220 -5.82 8.56 -7.22
C SER A 220 -4.37 8.45 -6.76
N MET A 221 -3.47 9.31 -7.27
CA MET A 221 -2.08 9.30 -6.83
C MET A 221 -1.54 10.73 -6.70
N VAL A 222 -0.90 10.99 -5.57
CA VAL A 222 -0.21 12.25 -5.26
C VAL A 222 1.22 11.95 -4.85
N MET A 223 2.15 12.77 -5.30
CA MET A 223 3.57 12.68 -4.93
C MET A 223 3.99 13.94 -4.18
N ALA A 224 4.89 13.78 -3.22
CA ALA A 224 5.50 14.86 -2.49
C ALA A 224 7.00 14.61 -2.25
N ARG A 225 7.73 15.67 -1.92
CA ARG A 225 9.16 15.64 -1.57
C ARG A 225 10.03 14.91 -2.60
N GLY A 226 9.72 15.11 -3.90
CA GLY A 226 10.50 14.49 -4.99
C GLY A 226 10.41 12.97 -5.05
N GLY A 227 9.33 12.35 -4.55
CA GLY A 227 9.15 10.90 -4.54
C GLY A 227 9.53 10.23 -3.21
N ARG A 228 9.84 11.01 -2.17
CA ARG A 228 9.98 10.46 -0.82
C ARG A 228 8.62 10.09 -0.19
N GLU A 229 7.52 10.62 -0.73
CA GLU A 229 6.17 10.31 -0.27
C GLU A 229 5.24 10.13 -1.48
N PHE A 230 4.55 8.99 -1.53
CA PHE A 230 3.51 8.68 -2.49
C PHE A 230 2.20 8.36 -1.75
N PHE A 231 1.13 9.02 -2.13
CA PHE A 231 -0.20 8.86 -1.57
C PHE A 231 -1.12 8.26 -2.63
N ILE A 232 -1.53 7.01 -2.46
CA ILE A 232 -2.33 6.24 -3.42
C ILE A 232 -3.68 5.97 -2.78
N THR A 233 -4.76 6.55 -3.30
CA THR A 233 -6.10 6.41 -2.72
C THR A 233 -6.81 5.11 -3.09
N GLY A 234 -6.33 4.40 -4.12
CA GLY A 234 -6.81 3.08 -4.53
C GLY A 234 -5.94 1.94 -4.02
N HIS A 235 -6.16 0.75 -4.59
CA HIS A 235 -5.62 -0.52 -4.10
C HIS A 235 -5.01 -1.37 -5.22
N LEU A 236 -3.84 -0.99 -5.72
CA LEU A 236 -3.13 -1.80 -6.72
C LEU A 236 -2.65 -3.15 -6.17
N GLU A 237 -2.54 -3.27 -4.84
CA GLU A 237 -2.13 -4.51 -4.17
C GLU A 237 -3.21 -5.59 -4.13
N TYR A 238 -4.46 -5.28 -4.40
CA TYR A 238 -5.57 -6.21 -4.26
C TYR A 238 -5.42 -7.46 -5.12
N ALA A 239 -5.66 -8.62 -4.49
CA ALA A 239 -5.81 -9.89 -5.19
C ALA A 239 -7.08 -9.89 -6.07
N PRO A 240 -7.14 -10.79 -7.08
CA PRO A 240 -8.28 -10.88 -7.99
C PRO A 240 -9.65 -10.90 -7.30
N ASN A 241 -9.76 -11.62 -6.18
CA ASN A 241 -11.04 -11.86 -5.50
C ASN A 241 -11.31 -10.92 -4.33
N THR A 242 -10.47 -9.93 -4.06
CA THR A 242 -10.61 -9.07 -2.87
C THR A 242 -11.95 -8.33 -2.86
N LEU A 243 -12.32 -7.67 -3.98
CA LEU A 243 -13.59 -6.96 -4.07
C LEU A 243 -14.81 -7.90 -4.10
N ASP A 244 -14.68 -9.10 -4.66
CA ASP A 244 -15.74 -10.13 -4.62
C ASP A 244 -16.00 -10.59 -3.17
N THR A 245 -14.95 -10.87 -2.43
CA THR A 245 -15.04 -11.24 -1.02
C THR A 245 -15.70 -10.14 -0.20
N GLU A 246 -15.32 -8.89 -0.43
CA GLU A 246 -15.91 -7.74 0.22
C GLU A 246 -17.38 -7.56 -0.14
N TYR A 247 -17.72 -7.63 -1.43
CA TYR A 247 -19.08 -7.53 -1.92
C TYR A 247 -20.00 -8.60 -1.29
N ARG A 248 -19.59 -9.86 -1.31
CA ARG A 248 -20.39 -10.97 -0.77
C ARG A 248 -20.56 -10.86 0.75
N ARG A 249 -19.49 -10.46 1.46
CA ARG A 249 -19.55 -10.20 2.91
C ARG A 249 -20.58 -9.11 3.23
N ASP A 250 -20.50 -7.97 2.54
CA ASP A 250 -21.32 -6.80 2.85
C ASP A 250 -22.78 -7.05 2.45
N ARG A 251 -23.02 -7.73 1.31
CA ARG A 251 -24.36 -8.15 0.88
C ARG A 251 -24.99 -9.18 1.81
N GLY A 252 -24.21 -9.97 2.52
CA GLY A 252 -24.71 -10.89 3.56
C GLY A 252 -25.26 -10.18 4.78
N VAL A 253 -24.98 -8.88 4.95
CA VAL A 253 -25.40 -8.05 6.09
C VAL A 253 -26.46 -7.01 5.68
N ARG A 254 -26.42 -6.52 4.43
CA ARG A 254 -27.30 -5.47 3.89
C ARG A 254 -27.69 -5.78 2.45
N ASP A 255 -28.94 -5.51 2.09
CA ASP A 255 -29.45 -5.74 0.74
C ASP A 255 -29.12 -4.60 -0.26
N ASP A 256 -28.73 -3.42 0.24
CA ASP A 256 -28.48 -2.21 -0.55
C ASP A 256 -27.02 -2.06 -1.06
N VAL A 257 -26.23 -3.12 -0.96
CA VAL A 257 -24.82 -3.10 -1.37
C VAL A 257 -24.72 -3.14 -2.90
N GLU A 258 -24.19 -2.08 -3.48
CA GLU A 258 -23.91 -2.01 -4.90
C GLU A 258 -22.78 -2.98 -5.29
N MET A 259 -22.93 -3.60 -6.47
CA MET A 259 -21.89 -4.46 -7.06
C MET A 259 -20.66 -3.62 -7.44
N PRO A 260 -19.44 -4.17 -7.30
CA PRO A 260 -18.23 -3.46 -7.73
C PRO A 260 -18.26 -3.22 -9.25
N ARG A 261 -18.08 -1.94 -9.65
CA ARG A 261 -18.16 -1.50 -11.04
C ARG A 261 -16.95 -1.98 -11.84
N HIS A 262 -17.18 -2.33 -13.12
CA HIS A 262 -16.12 -2.77 -14.06
C HIS A 262 -15.30 -3.98 -13.58
N TYR A 263 -15.83 -4.78 -12.69
CA TYR A 263 -15.12 -5.85 -12.02
C TYR A 263 -15.48 -7.24 -12.53
N TYR A 264 -16.75 -7.52 -12.70
CA TYR A 264 -17.20 -8.79 -13.26
C TYR A 264 -17.36 -8.71 -14.78
N ARG A 265 -17.16 -9.84 -15.46
CA ARG A 265 -17.43 -9.93 -16.89
C ARG A 265 -18.93 -9.73 -17.16
N ASN A 266 -19.27 -8.78 -18.03
CA ASN A 266 -20.67 -8.41 -18.37
C ASN A 266 -21.51 -8.01 -17.13
N ASP A 267 -20.87 -7.48 -16.08
CA ASP A 267 -21.51 -7.13 -14.82
C ASP A 267 -22.30 -8.28 -14.18
N ASP A 268 -21.87 -9.52 -14.39
CA ASP A 268 -22.49 -10.73 -13.85
C ASP A 268 -21.66 -11.27 -12.68
N PRO A 269 -22.14 -11.17 -11.42
CA PRO A 269 -21.41 -11.64 -10.24
C PRO A 269 -21.34 -13.17 -10.12
N SER A 270 -21.95 -13.92 -11.03
CA SER A 270 -21.76 -15.36 -11.18
C SER A 270 -20.49 -15.71 -11.97
N GLN A 271 -19.93 -14.73 -12.71
CA GLN A 271 -18.71 -14.89 -13.48
C GLN A 271 -17.47 -14.52 -12.65
N PRO A 272 -16.30 -15.09 -12.96
CA PRO A 272 -15.06 -14.71 -12.29
C PRO A 272 -14.68 -13.25 -12.57
N PRO A 273 -14.01 -12.58 -11.63
CA PRO A 273 -13.52 -11.21 -11.82
C PRO A 273 -12.58 -11.05 -13.02
N MET A 274 -12.64 -9.92 -13.68
CA MET A 274 -11.68 -9.52 -14.71
C MET A 274 -10.53 -8.75 -14.07
N VAL A 275 -9.32 -9.31 -14.09
CA VAL A 275 -8.13 -8.65 -13.53
C VAL A 275 -7.49 -7.77 -14.61
N THR A 276 -7.69 -6.47 -14.52
CA THR A 276 -7.21 -5.48 -15.48
C THR A 276 -6.10 -4.56 -14.92
N TRP A 277 -5.74 -4.68 -13.63
CA TRP A 277 -4.76 -3.81 -12.96
C TRP A 277 -3.41 -4.48 -12.65
N ARG A 278 -3.29 -5.80 -12.77
CA ARG A 278 -2.12 -6.56 -12.32
C ARG A 278 -0.80 -6.12 -12.96
N ALA A 279 -0.79 -5.86 -14.26
CA ALA A 279 0.42 -5.44 -14.95
C ALA A 279 0.95 -4.10 -14.40
N HIS A 280 0.05 -3.11 -14.29
CA HIS A 280 0.38 -1.79 -13.77
C HIS A 280 0.73 -1.81 -12.27
N ALA A 281 0.08 -2.68 -11.49
CA ALA A 281 0.45 -2.91 -10.10
C ALA A 281 1.92 -3.38 -9.98
N ASN A 282 2.31 -4.40 -10.74
CA ASN A 282 3.70 -4.87 -10.76
C ASN A 282 4.68 -3.79 -11.23
N LEU A 283 4.32 -3.02 -12.26
CA LEU A 283 5.15 -1.90 -12.73
C LEU A 283 5.31 -0.83 -11.65
N LEU A 284 4.24 -0.41 -10.99
CA LEU A 284 4.28 0.61 -9.96
C LEU A 284 5.24 0.23 -8.83
N TYR A 285 5.06 -0.95 -8.25
CA TYR A 285 5.89 -1.40 -7.13
C TYR A 285 7.35 -1.61 -7.56
N ASN A 286 7.59 -2.16 -8.75
CA ASN A 286 8.93 -2.32 -9.28
C ASN A 286 9.61 -0.97 -9.56
N ASN A 287 8.90 -0.01 -10.15
CA ASN A 287 9.40 1.34 -10.41
C ASN A 287 9.67 2.09 -9.11
N TRP A 288 8.78 1.99 -8.10
CA TRP A 288 9.01 2.57 -6.79
C TRP A 288 10.27 2.02 -6.13
N ILE A 289 10.43 0.68 -6.09
CA ILE A 289 11.62 0.04 -5.51
C ILE A 289 12.88 0.49 -6.26
N ASN A 290 12.85 0.51 -7.59
CA ASN A 290 14.04 0.80 -8.40
C ASN A 290 14.42 2.28 -8.36
N TYR A 291 13.47 3.19 -8.57
CA TYR A 291 13.77 4.61 -8.79
C TYR A 291 13.68 5.49 -7.55
N TYR A 292 12.89 5.12 -6.55
CA TYR A 292 12.64 5.95 -5.38
C TYR A 292 13.11 5.32 -4.06
N VAL A 293 13.42 4.02 -4.08
CA VAL A 293 14.06 3.33 -2.95
C VAL A 293 15.52 3.07 -3.26
N TYR A 294 15.82 2.21 -4.24
CA TYR A 294 17.18 1.75 -4.50
C TYR A 294 18.13 2.85 -4.99
N GLN A 295 17.68 3.71 -5.92
CA GLN A 295 18.55 4.76 -6.49
C GLN A 295 18.69 5.98 -5.57
N GLU A 296 17.72 6.21 -4.67
CA GLU A 296 17.71 7.37 -3.76
C GLU A 296 18.28 7.03 -2.38
N THR A 297 18.32 5.76 -2.00
CA THR A 297 18.85 5.37 -0.70
C THR A 297 20.38 5.48 -0.67
N PRO A 298 20.98 6.06 0.39
CA PRO A 298 22.44 6.10 0.51
C PRO A 298 22.98 4.68 0.72
N TYR A 299 24.23 4.45 0.26
CA TYR A 299 24.90 3.16 0.46
C TYR A 299 24.97 2.79 1.95
N ASP A 300 25.34 3.74 2.80
CA ASP A 300 25.21 3.61 4.25
C ASP A 300 23.82 4.10 4.69
N ILE A 301 22.97 3.17 5.09
CA ILE A 301 21.60 3.44 5.53
C ILE A 301 21.51 4.44 6.67
N ASN A 302 22.58 4.59 7.49
CA ASN A 302 22.61 5.56 8.59
C ASN A 302 22.64 7.02 8.11
N GLN A 303 22.95 7.25 6.84
CA GLN A 303 22.97 8.60 6.22
C GLN A 303 21.58 9.07 5.75
N ILE A 304 20.52 8.28 5.89
CA ILE A 304 19.13 8.73 5.63
C ILE A 304 18.80 9.88 6.60
N VAL A 305 18.30 11.01 6.06
CA VAL A 305 17.95 12.23 6.79
C VAL A 305 16.56 12.71 6.42
#